data_b12f316d87e5480bb4ec39b053144b40
#
_entry.id   b12f316d87e5480bb4ec39b053144b40
#
_cell.length_a   1.000
_cell.length_b   1.000
_cell.length_c   1.000
_cell.angle_alpha   90.00
_cell.angle_beta   90.00
_cell.angle_gamma   90.00
#
_symmetry.space_group_name_H-M   'P 1'
#
loop_
_entity.id
_entity.type
_entity.pdbx_description
1 polymer ?
#
loop_
_entity_poly.entity_id
_entity_poly.type
_entity_poly.pdbx_seq_one_letter_code
_entity_poly.pdbx_strand_id
1 'polypeptide(L)'
;MEYIDLFFCHRPDPETPIEETVRAMDVLIQQGKVLYWGTSEWEAKQITEAYEIAEKFNLTPPTMEQSEYNLFNRGKIEKDYLPLYKEYGLGTTIWSPLASGLLTGKYNHGIPSNSRAYVKGYEWLKEQFESEETIQKIGKVKELQPIAERLEISLTQLALGYCLKNPNVSTIILGASKKEQLKENLGTLSIMDKITDSTIKDINKVLDK
;
A
#
# COMPACT_ATOMS: atom_id res chain seq x y z
N MET A 1 7.60 -15.08 22.15
CA MET A 1 6.68 -15.34 21.01
C MET A 1 7.02 -16.74 20.52
N GLU A 2 6.06 -17.61 20.40
CA GLU A 2 6.31 -19.02 20.01
C GLU A 2 6.27 -19.20 18.50
N TYR A 3 5.46 -18.41 17.78
CA TYR A 3 5.34 -18.41 16.33
C TYR A 3 4.93 -17.02 15.81
N ILE A 4 5.02 -16.83 14.50
CA ILE A 4 4.61 -15.63 13.77
C ILE A 4 3.52 -16.01 12.76
N ASP A 5 2.40 -15.29 12.75
CA ASP A 5 1.29 -15.55 11.83
C ASP A 5 1.68 -15.22 10.38
N LEU A 6 2.20 -14.01 10.13
CA LEU A 6 2.60 -13.53 8.82
C LEU A 6 4.04 -13.02 8.87
N PHE A 7 4.91 -13.62 8.11
CA PHE A 7 6.33 -13.24 8.01
C PHE A 7 6.64 -12.73 6.62
N PHE A 8 7.29 -11.55 6.53
CA PHE A 8 7.57 -10.90 5.24
C PHE A 8 9.06 -10.80 4.97
N CYS A 9 9.48 -11.22 3.77
CA CYS A 9 10.79 -10.89 3.20
C CYS A 9 10.74 -9.41 2.76
N HIS A 10 11.26 -8.52 3.61
CA HIS A 10 11.02 -7.06 3.55
C HIS A 10 11.47 -6.41 2.23
N ARG A 11 12.53 -6.94 1.61
CA ARG A 11 13.01 -6.55 0.26
C ARG A 11 13.66 -7.74 -0.42
N PRO A 12 13.65 -7.80 -1.76
CA PRO A 12 14.44 -8.78 -2.47
C PRO A 12 15.93 -8.48 -2.28
N ASP A 13 16.72 -9.52 -2.12
CA ASP A 13 18.18 -9.40 -2.14
C ASP A 13 18.66 -9.77 -3.56
N PRO A 14 19.24 -8.82 -4.32
CA PRO A 14 19.66 -9.09 -5.70
C PRO A 14 20.87 -10.01 -5.78
N GLU A 15 21.62 -10.21 -4.68
CA GLU A 15 22.80 -11.07 -4.64
C GLU A 15 22.48 -12.50 -4.17
N THR A 16 21.28 -12.72 -3.59
CA THR A 16 20.84 -14.04 -3.12
C THR A 16 19.82 -14.65 -4.08
N PRO A 17 20.07 -15.86 -4.58
CA PRO A 17 19.08 -16.58 -5.40
C PRO A 17 17.73 -16.71 -4.68
N ILE A 18 16.62 -16.47 -5.37
CA ILE A 18 15.26 -16.55 -4.80
C ILE A 18 14.99 -17.95 -4.23
N GLU A 19 15.59 -19.00 -4.81
CA GLU A 19 15.49 -20.38 -4.31
C GLU A 19 15.94 -20.51 -2.85
N GLU A 20 17.02 -19.84 -2.45
CA GLU A 20 17.49 -19.89 -1.05
C GLU A 20 16.47 -19.29 -0.09
N THR A 21 15.86 -18.16 -0.49
CA THR A 21 14.77 -17.52 0.28
C THR A 21 13.57 -18.44 0.42
N VAL A 22 13.10 -19.03 -0.68
CA VAL A 22 11.95 -19.94 -0.68
C VAL A 22 12.20 -21.16 0.22
N ARG A 23 13.38 -21.77 0.13
CA ARG A 23 13.76 -22.90 0.98
C ARG A 23 13.84 -22.52 2.46
N ALA A 24 14.39 -21.35 2.77
CA ALA A 24 14.47 -20.87 4.14
C ALA A 24 13.07 -20.63 4.75
N MET A 25 12.13 -20.05 3.98
CA MET A 25 10.76 -19.83 4.42
C MET A 25 10.00 -21.14 4.63
N ASP A 26 10.17 -22.10 3.72
CA ASP A 26 9.58 -23.44 3.88
C ASP A 26 10.06 -24.12 5.16
N VAL A 27 11.35 -24.08 5.45
CA VAL A 27 11.92 -24.63 6.70
C VAL A 27 11.30 -23.99 7.94
N LEU A 28 11.06 -22.66 7.94
CA LEU A 28 10.43 -21.96 9.07
C LEU A 28 8.98 -22.38 9.26
N ILE A 29 8.25 -22.64 8.18
CA ILE A 29 6.87 -23.16 8.22
C ILE A 29 6.86 -24.60 8.75
N GLN A 30 7.73 -25.47 8.23
CA GLN A 30 7.83 -26.87 8.66
C GLN A 30 8.19 -26.99 10.16
N GLN A 31 8.95 -26.03 10.68
CA GLN A 31 9.30 -25.92 12.09
C GLN A 31 8.16 -25.34 12.96
N GLY A 32 7.04 -24.92 12.37
CA GLY A 32 5.93 -24.27 13.08
C GLY A 32 6.25 -22.88 13.62
N LYS A 33 7.33 -22.25 13.17
CA LYS A 33 7.76 -20.91 13.59
C LYS A 33 7.00 -19.81 12.86
N VAL A 34 6.54 -20.07 11.65
CA VAL A 34 5.81 -19.16 10.78
C VAL A 34 4.60 -19.92 10.24
N LEU A 35 3.42 -19.27 10.19
CA LEU A 35 2.23 -19.86 9.59
C LEU A 35 2.13 -19.55 8.11
N TYR A 36 2.35 -18.29 7.73
CA TYR A 36 2.35 -17.83 6.33
C TYR A 36 3.51 -16.90 6.09
N TRP A 37 4.11 -16.95 4.89
CA TRP A 37 5.12 -16.01 4.50
C TRP A 37 4.74 -15.26 3.22
N GLY A 38 5.32 -14.09 3.06
CA GLY A 38 5.12 -13.23 1.91
C GLY A 38 6.34 -12.37 1.63
N THR A 39 6.17 -11.50 0.66
CA THR A 39 7.21 -10.60 0.15
C THR A 39 6.81 -9.15 0.38
N SER A 40 7.74 -8.21 0.22
CA SER A 40 7.46 -6.79 0.29
C SER A 40 8.29 -6.04 -0.75
N GLU A 41 7.60 -5.28 -1.60
CA GLU A 41 8.19 -4.51 -2.70
C GLU A 41 8.92 -5.35 -3.76
N TRP A 42 8.61 -6.64 -3.85
CA TRP A 42 9.16 -7.49 -4.90
C TRP A 42 8.52 -7.15 -6.26
N GLU A 43 9.28 -7.37 -7.34
CA GLU A 43 8.76 -7.28 -8.69
C GLU A 43 7.89 -8.51 -9.02
N ALA A 44 6.90 -8.33 -9.90
CA ALA A 44 6.04 -9.44 -10.32
C ALA A 44 6.84 -10.66 -10.79
N LYS A 45 7.92 -10.44 -11.55
CA LYS A 45 8.82 -11.50 -12.02
C LYS A 45 9.46 -12.28 -10.87
N GLN A 46 9.90 -11.60 -9.81
CA GLN A 46 10.53 -12.24 -8.65
C GLN A 46 9.52 -13.07 -7.86
N ILE A 47 8.29 -12.58 -7.73
CA ILE A 47 7.21 -13.32 -7.08
C ILE A 47 6.85 -14.56 -7.91
N THR A 48 6.71 -14.42 -9.24
CA THR A 48 6.49 -15.56 -10.13
C THR A 48 7.57 -16.61 -9.98
N GLU A 49 8.85 -16.21 -9.99
CA GLU A 49 9.98 -17.12 -9.80
C GLU A 49 9.90 -17.86 -8.46
N ALA A 50 9.48 -17.16 -7.38
CA ALA A 50 9.30 -17.80 -6.07
C ALA A 50 8.19 -18.87 -6.10
N TYR A 51 7.08 -18.65 -6.84
CA TYR A 51 6.04 -19.66 -7.04
C TYR A 51 6.53 -20.85 -7.86
N GLU A 52 7.22 -20.61 -8.98
CA GLU A 52 7.77 -21.67 -9.84
C GLU A 52 8.78 -22.55 -9.10
N ILE A 53 9.63 -21.94 -8.27
CA ILE A 53 10.58 -22.66 -7.40
C ILE A 53 9.82 -23.50 -6.38
N ALA A 54 8.82 -22.93 -5.72
CA ALA A 54 8.03 -23.65 -4.74
C ALA A 54 7.32 -24.86 -5.35
N GLU A 55 6.71 -24.70 -6.52
CA GLU A 55 6.09 -25.79 -7.27
C GLU A 55 7.11 -26.86 -7.66
N LYS A 56 8.23 -26.47 -8.28
CA LYS A 56 9.28 -27.39 -8.75
C LYS A 56 9.84 -28.28 -7.64
N PHE A 57 9.99 -27.74 -6.44
CA PHE A 57 10.61 -28.46 -5.32
C PHE A 57 9.61 -28.88 -4.23
N ASN A 58 8.32 -28.76 -4.48
CA ASN A 58 7.24 -29.06 -3.52
C ASN A 58 7.44 -28.34 -2.17
N LEU A 59 7.73 -27.03 -2.23
CA LEU A 59 7.91 -26.15 -1.11
C LEU A 59 6.68 -25.26 -0.92
N THR A 60 6.58 -24.57 0.21
CA THR A 60 5.49 -23.64 0.50
C THR A 60 5.72 -22.30 -0.23
N PRO A 61 4.85 -21.87 -1.16
CA PRO A 61 4.98 -20.59 -1.86
C PRO A 61 4.63 -19.39 -0.98
N PRO A 62 5.00 -18.15 -1.38
CA PRO A 62 4.49 -16.95 -0.74
C PRO A 62 2.97 -16.83 -0.91
N THR A 63 2.27 -16.29 0.08
CA THR A 63 0.81 -16.13 0.04
C THR A 63 0.37 -14.68 -0.10
N MET A 64 1.27 -13.72 0.17
CA MET A 64 0.96 -12.31 0.13
C MET A 64 2.17 -11.46 -0.23
N GLU A 65 1.88 -10.28 -0.74
CA GLU A 65 2.83 -9.20 -1.02
C GLU A 65 2.44 -7.94 -0.26
N GLN A 66 3.42 -7.25 0.34
CA GLN A 66 3.22 -5.96 0.98
C GLN A 66 3.82 -4.84 0.14
N SER A 67 2.97 -4.13 -0.62
CA SER A 67 3.38 -3.05 -1.51
C SER A 67 2.86 -1.69 -1.11
N GLU A 68 3.59 -0.64 -1.48
CA GLU A 68 3.04 0.70 -1.47
C GLU A 68 1.87 0.80 -2.45
N TYR A 69 0.73 1.28 -1.95
CA TYR A 69 -0.43 1.55 -2.79
C TYR A 69 -1.21 2.75 -2.30
N ASN A 70 -1.36 3.72 -3.17
CA ASN A 70 -2.14 4.93 -2.95
C ASN A 70 -2.48 5.56 -4.31
N LEU A 71 -3.19 6.67 -4.31
CA LEU A 71 -3.64 7.34 -5.53
C LEU A 71 -2.50 7.75 -6.47
N PHE A 72 -1.27 7.90 -5.98
CA PHE A 72 -0.09 8.29 -6.75
C PHE A 72 0.81 7.11 -7.14
N ASN A 73 0.73 5.99 -6.40
CA ASN A 73 1.51 4.79 -6.67
C ASN A 73 0.57 3.61 -6.89
N ARG A 74 0.21 3.35 -8.16
CA ARG A 74 -0.83 2.38 -8.55
C ARG A 74 -0.31 1.22 -9.38
N GLY A 75 0.85 1.41 -10.04
CA GLY A 75 1.33 0.53 -11.12
C GLY A 75 1.40 -0.94 -10.73
N LYS A 76 2.11 -1.26 -9.63
CA LYS A 76 2.28 -2.65 -9.17
C LYS A 76 0.93 -3.34 -8.94
N ILE A 77 0.08 -2.75 -8.11
CA ILE A 77 -1.19 -3.35 -7.68
C ILE A 77 -2.21 -3.42 -8.83
N GLU A 78 -2.30 -2.38 -9.66
CA GLU A 78 -3.34 -2.28 -10.68
C GLU A 78 -2.94 -2.88 -12.04
N LYS A 79 -1.63 -3.15 -12.28
CA LYS A 79 -1.13 -3.66 -13.56
C LYS A 79 -0.21 -4.85 -13.40
N ASP A 80 0.91 -4.67 -12.70
CA ASP A 80 2.01 -5.63 -12.75
C ASP A 80 1.64 -6.95 -12.05
N TYR A 81 0.83 -6.89 -10.98
CA TYR A 81 0.42 -8.06 -10.21
C TYR A 81 -0.89 -8.71 -10.70
N LEU A 82 -1.56 -8.18 -11.72
CA LEU A 82 -2.80 -8.78 -12.24
C LEU A 82 -2.66 -10.27 -12.58
N PRO A 83 -1.57 -10.74 -13.25
CA PRO A 83 -1.38 -12.16 -13.49
C PRO A 83 -1.27 -12.96 -12.20
N LEU A 84 -0.56 -12.44 -11.18
CA LEU A 84 -0.32 -13.14 -9.91
C LEU A 84 -1.61 -13.37 -9.12
N TYR A 85 -2.53 -12.41 -9.15
CA TYR A 85 -3.84 -12.58 -8.52
C TYR A 85 -4.64 -13.71 -9.16
N LYS A 86 -4.59 -13.79 -10.48
CA LYS A 86 -5.35 -14.78 -11.26
C LYS A 86 -4.76 -16.18 -11.15
N GLU A 87 -3.44 -16.30 -11.25
CA GLU A 87 -2.74 -17.59 -11.33
C GLU A 87 -2.52 -18.19 -9.95
N TYR A 88 -2.14 -17.37 -8.98
CA TYR A 88 -1.69 -17.84 -7.67
C TYR A 88 -2.61 -17.44 -6.53
N GLY A 89 -3.61 -16.59 -6.77
CA GLY A 89 -4.46 -16.07 -5.69
C GLY A 89 -3.69 -15.20 -4.70
N LEU A 90 -2.63 -14.50 -5.15
CA LEU A 90 -1.80 -13.64 -4.31
C LEU A 90 -2.65 -12.65 -3.53
N GLY A 91 -2.50 -12.60 -2.20
CA GLY A 91 -3.07 -11.56 -1.36
C GLY A 91 -2.19 -10.31 -1.31
N THR A 92 -2.78 -9.13 -1.08
CA THR A 92 -1.97 -7.93 -0.86
C THR A 92 -2.32 -7.22 0.43
N THR A 93 -1.29 -6.85 1.17
CA THR A 93 -1.36 -5.89 2.25
C THR A 93 -0.70 -4.60 1.74
N ILE A 94 -1.34 -3.45 1.92
CA ILE A 94 -0.80 -2.22 1.37
C ILE A 94 -0.33 -1.28 2.46
N TRP A 95 0.81 -0.61 2.23
CA TRP A 95 1.35 0.41 3.10
C TRP A 95 1.31 1.79 2.44
N SER A 96 1.44 2.85 3.23
CA SER A 96 1.42 4.25 2.79
C SER A 96 0.16 4.67 2.00
N PRO A 97 -1.05 4.24 2.39
CA PRO A 97 -2.28 4.52 1.61
C PRO A 97 -2.59 6.03 1.49
N LEU A 98 -2.01 6.85 2.37
CA LEU A 98 -2.17 8.31 2.38
C LEU A 98 -0.94 9.06 1.86
N ALA A 99 0.02 8.39 1.21
CA ALA A 99 1.23 8.98 0.64
C ALA A 99 1.93 9.94 1.63
N SER A 100 2.38 9.42 2.78
CA SER A 100 2.98 10.20 3.87
C SER A 100 2.11 11.33 4.41
N GLY A 101 0.80 11.25 4.18
CA GLY A 101 -0.19 12.24 4.60
C GLY A 101 -0.52 13.30 3.55
N LEU A 102 0.04 13.27 2.34
CA LEU A 102 -0.32 14.16 1.25
C LEU A 102 -1.82 14.10 0.95
N LEU A 103 -2.36 12.88 0.86
CA LEU A 103 -3.75 12.62 0.51
C LEU A 103 -4.77 13.01 1.60
N THR A 104 -4.31 13.50 2.74
CA THR A 104 -5.21 14.08 3.76
C THR A 104 -5.57 15.54 3.47
N GLY A 105 -4.89 16.19 2.52
CA GLY A 105 -5.06 17.60 2.21
C GLY A 105 -4.36 18.57 3.18
N LYS A 106 -3.74 18.07 4.26
CA LYS A 106 -3.10 18.95 5.29
C LYS A 106 -1.92 19.78 4.77
N TYR A 107 -1.38 19.41 3.61
CA TYR A 107 -0.28 20.12 2.95
C TYR A 107 -0.75 21.07 1.84
N ASN A 108 -2.05 21.21 1.60
CA ASN A 108 -2.63 22.04 0.54
C ASN A 108 -2.27 23.55 0.68
N HIS A 109 -1.92 24.00 1.89
CA HIS A 109 -1.57 25.38 2.19
C HIS A 109 -0.14 25.52 2.74
N GLY A 110 0.72 24.55 2.52
CA GLY A 110 2.10 24.50 3.02
C GLY A 110 2.31 23.40 4.04
N ILE A 111 3.55 23.26 4.52
CA ILE A 111 3.93 22.23 5.49
C ILE A 111 3.59 22.70 6.92
N PRO A 112 2.63 22.07 7.63
CA PRO A 112 2.33 22.47 9.01
C PRO A 112 3.53 22.27 9.94
N SER A 113 3.81 23.23 10.82
CA SER A 113 4.95 23.19 11.76
C SER A 113 4.93 22.00 12.72
N ASN A 114 3.76 21.44 13.00
CA ASN A 114 3.56 20.25 13.83
C ASN A 114 3.50 18.94 13.03
N SER A 115 3.91 18.97 11.76
CA SER A 115 3.94 17.78 10.92
C SER A 115 5.19 16.93 11.16
N ARG A 116 5.16 15.67 10.71
CA ARG A 116 6.29 14.76 10.78
C ARG A 116 7.54 15.27 10.03
N ALA A 117 7.37 16.15 9.04
CA ALA A 117 8.47 16.77 8.29
C ALA A 117 9.38 17.67 9.15
N TYR A 118 8.93 18.08 10.35
CA TYR A 118 9.74 18.84 11.30
C TYR A 118 10.26 18.01 12.48
N VAL A 119 10.03 16.69 12.47
CA VAL A 119 10.58 15.81 13.50
C VAL A 119 12.00 15.43 13.14
N LYS A 120 12.92 15.51 14.10
CA LYS A 120 14.32 15.11 13.94
C LYS A 120 14.44 13.68 13.37
N GLY A 121 15.25 13.52 12.32
CA GLY A 121 15.41 12.27 11.59
C GLY A 121 14.44 12.08 10.40
N TYR A 122 13.57 13.09 10.14
CA TYR A 122 12.65 13.12 9.01
C TYR A 122 12.91 14.31 8.07
N GLU A 123 14.11 14.86 8.07
CA GLU A 123 14.51 16.02 7.24
C GLU A 123 14.28 15.74 5.74
N TRP A 124 14.56 14.53 5.30
CA TRP A 124 14.29 14.05 3.94
C TRP A 124 12.81 14.22 3.51
N LEU A 125 11.88 14.13 4.47
CA LEU A 125 10.45 14.29 4.17
C LEU A 125 10.10 15.75 3.87
N LYS A 126 10.79 16.70 4.50
CA LYS A 126 10.63 18.12 4.20
C LYS A 126 11.14 18.42 2.79
N GLU A 127 12.34 17.96 2.44
CA GLU A 127 12.91 18.11 1.10
C GLU A 127 12.00 17.48 0.04
N GLN A 128 11.45 16.29 0.32
CA GLN A 128 10.48 15.64 -0.55
C GLN A 128 9.23 16.50 -0.76
N PHE A 129 8.69 17.11 0.30
CA PHE A 129 7.49 17.95 0.18
C PHE A 129 7.71 19.27 -0.55
N GLU A 130 8.95 19.75 -0.63
CA GLU A 130 9.36 20.95 -1.35
C GLU A 130 9.73 20.64 -2.84
N SER A 131 9.76 19.38 -3.25
CA SER A 131 10.06 18.98 -4.62
C SER A 131 8.94 19.36 -5.61
N GLU A 132 9.31 19.64 -6.87
CA GLU A 132 8.36 19.94 -7.95
C GLU A 132 7.32 18.80 -8.12
N GLU A 133 7.76 17.54 -8.05
CA GLU A 133 6.89 16.39 -8.14
C GLU A 133 5.81 16.40 -7.04
N THR A 134 6.20 16.71 -5.80
CA THR A 134 5.24 16.76 -4.69
C THR A 134 4.33 17.97 -4.80
N ILE A 135 4.82 19.11 -5.29
CA ILE A 135 3.98 20.29 -5.55
C ILE A 135 2.89 19.95 -6.59
N GLN A 136 3.23 19.21 -7.65
CA GLN A 136 2.24 18.72 -8.62
C GLN A 136 1.23 17.76 -7.97
N LYS A 137 1.69 16.82 -7.13
CA LYS A 137 0.80 15.93 -6.37
C LYS A 137 -0.15 16.71 -5.45
N ILE A 138 0.32 17.76 -4.77
CA ILE A 138 -0.53 18.65 -3.97
C ILE A 138 -1.57 19.35 -4.85
N GLY A 139 -1.22 19.76 -6.06
CA GLY A 139 -2.16 20.28 -7.05
C GLY A 139 -3.31 19.30 -7.31
N LYS A 140 -2.99 18.04 -7.58
CA LYS A 140 -3.99 16.98 -7.77
C LYS A 140 -4.83 16.72 -6.51
N VAL A 141 -4.24 16.78 -5.31
CA VAL A 141 -4.99 16.66 -4.05
C VAL A 141 -6.03 17.78 -3.92
N LYS A 142 -5.70 19.02 -4.31
CA LYS A 142 -6.67 20.12 -4.35
C LYS A 142 -7.80 19.86 -5.33
N GLU A 143 -7.52 19.28 -6.50
CA GLU A 143 -8.54 18.91 -7.48
C GLU A 143 -9.43 17.74 -7.02
N LEU A 144 -8.96 16.89 -6.10
CA LEU A 144 -9.78 15.83 -5.46
C LEU A 144 -10.74 16.37 -4.40
N GLN A 145 -10.47 17.53 -3.82
CA GLN A 145 -11.27 18.13 -2.74
C GLN A 145 -12.77 18.25 -3.09
N PRO A 146 -13.17 18.79 -4.29
CA PRO A 146 -14.59 18.89 -4.65
C PRO A 146 -15.29 17.52 -4.76
N ILE A 147 -14.55 16.45 -5.07
CA ILE A 147 -15.12 15.10 -5.11
C ILE A 147 -15.46 14.64 -3.69
N ALA A 148 -14.53 14.84 -2.74
CA ALA A 148 -14.78 14.50 -1.34
C ALA A 148 -15.93 15.32 -0.74
N GLU A 149 -15.98 16.64 -1.00
CA GLU A 149 -17.06 17.52 -0.54
C GLU A 149 -18.44 17.12 -1.08
N ARG A 150 -18.54 16.80 -2.38
CA ARG A 150 -19.79 16.32 -2.99
C ARG A 150 -20.31 15.04 -2.33
N LEU A 151 -19.41 14.19 -1.84
CA LEU A 151 -19.73 12.94 -1.17
C LEU A 151 -19.94 13.11 0.34
N GLU A 152 -19.70 14.31 0.89
CA GLU A 152 -19.72 14.57 2.33
C GLU A 152 -18.80 13.64 3.11
N ILE A 153 -17.55 13.49 2.62
CA ILE A 153 -16.47 12.72 3.24
C ILE A 153 -15.16 13.51 3.25
N SER A 154 -14.19 13.09 4.05
CA SER A 154 -12.88 13.70 4.02
C SER A 154 -12.01 13.18 2.86
N LEU A 155 -10.95 13.94 2.48
CA LEU A 155 -9.94 13.47 1.53
C LEU A 155 -9.25 12.19 2.02
N THR A 156 -9.02 12.06 3.33
CA THR A 156 -8.52 10.84 3.96
C THR A 156 -9.40 9.63 3.62
N GLN A 157 -10.71 9.78 3.85
CA GLN A 157 -11.69 8.73 3.56
C GLN A 157 -11.82 8.45 2.06
N LEU A 158 -11.73 9.47 1.22
CA LEU A 158 -11.73 9.29 -0.24
C LEU A 158 -10.54 8.45 -0.69
N ALA A 159 -9.33 8.77 -0.21
CA ALA A 159 -8.10 8.04 -0.56
C ALA A 159 -8.10 6.60 -0.05
N LEU A 160 -8.50 6.38 1.19
CA LEU A 160 -8.60 5.03 1.76
C LEU A 160 -9.69 4.22 1.08
N GLY A 161 -10.84 4.84 0.80
CA GLY A 161 -11.95 4.22 0.08
C GLY A 161 -11.58 3.78 -1.33
N TYR A 162 -10.78 4.59 -2.04
CA TYR A 162 -10.21 4.20 -3.34
C TYR A 162 -9.40 2.91 -3.22
N CYS A 163 -8.48 2.83 -2.27
CA CYS A 163 -7.66 1.64 -2.08
C CYS A 163 -8.52 0.41 -1.70
N LEU A 164 -9.50 0.57 -0.82
CA LEU A 164 -10.40 -0.51 -0.40
C LEU A 164 -11.34 -1.00 -1.51
N LYS A 165 -11.58 -0.18 -2.54
CA LYS A 165 -12.42 -0.55 -3.67
C LYS A 165 -11.74 -1.53 -4.63
N ASN A 166 -10.41 -1.62 -4.58
CA ASN A 166 -9.66 -2.60 -5.35
C ASN A 166 -9.85 -4.00 -4.74
N PRO A 167 -10.47 -4.97 -5.46
CA PRO A 167 -10.76 -6.30 -4.93
C PRO A 167 -9.50 -7.12 -4.59
N ASN A 168 -8.34 -6.71 -5.11
CA ASN A 168 -7.07 -7.38 -4.84
C ASN A 168 -6.37 -6.87 -3.57
N VAL A 169 -6.91 -5.85 -2.91
CA VAL A 169 -6.41 -5.34 -1.63
C VAL A 169 -7.07 -6.08 -0.48
N SER A 170 -6.32 -6.94 0.20
CA SER A 170 -6.81 -7.71 1.35
C SER A 170 -6.90 -6.88 2.62
N THR A 171 -5.93 -5.98 2.85
CA THR A 171 -5.91 -5.08 4.01
C THR A 171 -5.06 -3.86 3.78
N ILE A 172 -5.36 -2.79 4.52
CA ILE A 172 -4.64 -1.52 4.50
C ILE A 172 -3.91 -1.34 5.83
N ILE A 173 -2.59 -1.15 5.77
CA ILE A 173 -1.77 -0.83 6.94
C ILE A 173 -1.87 0.67 7.20
N LEU A 174 -2.49 1.02 8.32
CA LEU A 174 -2.72 2.40 8.73
C LEU A 174 -1.64 2.89 9.69
N GLY A 175 -1.37 4.21 9.64
CA GLY A 175 -0.57 4.91 10.63
C GLY A 175 -1.37 6.08 11.20
N ALA A 176 -1.33 6.26 12.52
CA ALA A 176 -1.94 7.40 13.20
C ALA A 176 -1.09 7.82 14.40
N SER A 177 -0.87 9.14 14.55
CA SER A 177 -0.20 9.71 15.72
C SER A 177 -1.20 10.24 16.77
N LYS A 178 -2.50 10.27 16.44
CA LYS A 178 -3.58 10.73 17.28
C LYS A 178 -4.78 9.80 17.16
N LYS A 179 -5.54 9.65 18.24
CA LYS A 179 -6.74 8.81 18.30
C LYS A 179 -7.81 9.24 17.27
N GLU A 180 -7.94 10.54 17.05
CA GLU A 180 -8.90 11.12 16.11
C GLU A 180 -8.61 10.69 14.67
N GLN A 181 -7.32 10.64 14.29
CA GLN A 181 -6.91 10.16 12.97
C GLN A 181 -7.27 8.68 12.77
N LEU A 182 -7.03 7.84 13.77
CA LEU A 182 -7.40 6.44 13.69
C LEU A 182 -8.92 6.27 13.57
N LYS A 183 -9.69 7.06 14.33
CA LYS A 183 -11.15 7.03 14.26
C LYS A 183 -11.67 7.47 12.88
N GLU A 184 -11.08 8.52 12.29
CA GLU A 184 -11.39 8.97 10.94
C GLU A 184 -11.07 7.88 9.90
N ASN A 185 -9.86 7.30 9.97
CA ASN A 185 -9.43 6.24 9.06
C ASN A 185 -10.38 5.03 9.11
N LEU A 186 -10.74 4.56 10.31
CA LEU A 186 -11.68 3.43 10.48
C LEU A 186 -13.09 3.79 10.02
N GLY A 187 -13.50 5.06 10.12
CA GLY A 187 -14.76 5.57 9.60
C GLY A 187 -14.92 5.40 8.09
N THR A 188 -13.84 5.15 7.35
CA THR A 188 -13.90 4.85 5.91
C THR A 188 -14.77 3.64 5.61
N LEU A 189 -14.79 2.63 6.47
CA LEU A 189 -15.63 1.43 6.27
C LEU A 189 -17.13 1.76 6.23
N SER A 190 -17.56 2.81 6.93
CA SER A 190 -18.97 3.22 6.99
C SER A 190 -19.42 4.04 5.78
N ILE A 191 -18.51 4.43 4.88
CA ILE A 191 -18.81 5.27 3.72
C ILE A 191 -18.52 4.58 2.38
N MET A 192 -18.24 3.29 2.40
CA MET A 192 -17.84 2.54 1.20
C MET A 192 -18.91 2.49 0.10
N ASP A 193 -20.16 2.63 0.45
CA ASP A 193 -21.30 2.79 -0.47
C ASP A 193 -21.22 4.08 -1.29
N LYS A 194 -20.59 5.14 -0.77
CA LYS A 194 -20.35 6.40 -1.47
C LYS A 194 -19.22 6.30 -2.51
N ILE A 195 -18.31 5.35 -2.37
CA ILE A 195 -17.21 5.10 -3.31
C ILE A 195 -17.70 4.18 -4.44
N THR A 196 -18.41 4.77 -5.37
CA THR A 196 -18.96 4.07 -6.54
C THR A 196 -17.96 4.02 -7.70
N ASP A 197 -18.25 3.23 -8.74
CA ASP A 197 -17.45 3.21 -9.98
C ASP A 197 -17.40 4.59 -10.65
N SER A 198 -18.46 5.39 -10.52
CA SER A 198 -18.47 6.77 -11.00
C SER A 198 -17.48 7.63 -10.21
N THR A 199 -17.43 7.46 -8.88
CA THR A 199 -16.46 8.14 -8.02
C THR A 199 -15.02 7.77 -8.41
N ILE A 200 -14.74 6.49 -8.62
CA ILE A 200 -13.43 6.01 -9.07
C ILE A 200 -13.04 6.63 -10.43
N LYS A 201 -13.99 6.71 -11.38
CA LYS A 201 -13.74 7.37 -12.68
C LYS A 201 -13.43 8.86 -12.53
N ASP A 202 -14.12 9.57 -11.63
CA ASP A 202 -13.87 10.98 -11.39
C ASP A 202 -12.48 11.20 -10.74
N ILE A 203 -12.09 10.35 -9.80
CA ILE A 203 -10.74 10.35 -9.20
C ILE A 203 -9.68 10.13 -10.29
N ASN A 204 -9.84 9.10 -11.12
CA ASN A 204 -8.88 8.77 -12.17
C ASN A 204 -8.72 9.91 -13.19
N LYS A 205 -9.79 10.64 -13.56
CA LYS A 205 -9.69 11.83 -14.42
C LYS A 205 -8.79 12.92 -13.83
N VAL A 206 -8.71 13.06 -12.51
CA VAL A 206 -7.81 14.00 -11.84
C VAL A 206 -6.37 13.46 -11.84
N LEU A 207 -6.20 12.16 -11.59
CA LEU A 207 -4.87 11.56 -11.44
C LEU A 207 -4.14 11.39 -12.79
N ASP A 208 -4.86 11.14 -13.87
CA ASP A 208 -4.32 10.80 -15.19
C ASP A 208 -4.05 12.05 -16.08
N LYS A 209 -4.29 13.25 -15.56
CA LYS A 209 -3.85 14.53 -16.13
C LYS A 209 -2.33 14.72 -15.90
#